data_e6ff640939f9cf864bd560be86f148a5
#
_entry.id   e6ff640939f9cf864bd560be86f148a5
#
_cell.length_a   1.000
_cell.length_b   1.000
_cell.length_c   1.000
_cell.angle_alpha   90.00
_cell.angle_beta   90.00
_cell.angle_gamma   90.00
#
_symmetry.space_group_name_H-M   'P 1'
#
loop_
_entity.id
_entity.type
_entity.pdbx_description
1 polymer ?
#
loop_
_entity_poly.entity_id
_entity_poly.type
_entity_poly.pdbx_seq_one_letter_code
_entity_poly.pdbx_strand_id
1 'polypeptide(L)'
;MHPSKKLLTIASAAVLGMALSLPAYAQTNSESLGPAFANLEQKADTQESDSVLSKTTYTKGKSLGVFTTSGYCACSSCSGTNTLTYSGTVPQADQTISADLTVLPLGTKVFIGDIVYTVEDMGSGVDGNLIDIFYATHEDAWNHGLQEQEVFLAE
;
A
#
# COMPACT_ATOMS: atom_id res chain seq x y z
N MET A 1 -0.66 22.03 50.83
CA MET A 1 0.76 22.30 50.52
C MET A 1 0.95 22.12 49.02
N HIS A 2 1.12 23.23 48.32
CA HIS A 2 1.37 23.31 46.87
C HIS A 2 2.88 23.34 46.63
N PRO A 3 3.43 22.70 45.62
CA PRO A 3 4.71 23.15 45.07
C PRO A 3 4.58 23.65 43.64
N SER A 4 4.93 24.92 43.53
CA SER A 4 5.77 25.62 42.55
C SER A 4 5.78 25.15 41.08
N LYS A 5 5.22 26.02 40.26
CA LYS A 5 5.46 26.12 38.83
C LYS A 5 6.89 26.64 38.58
N LYS A 6 7.72 25.84 37.89
CA LYS A 6 8.99 26.33 37.33
C LYS A 6 8.75 26.77 35.87
N LEU A 7 8.88 28.06 35.68
CA LEU A 7 8.89 28.73 34.38
C LEU A 7 10.23 28.41 33.69
N LEU A 8 10.19 27.81 32.51
CA LEU A 8 11.38 27.57 31.70
C LEU A 8 11.41 28.59 30.56
N THR A 9 12.38 29.48 30.64
CA THR A 9 12.66 30.59 29.71
C THR A 9 13.19 30.01 28.39
N ILE A 10 12.59 30.39 27.27
CA ILE A 10 13.04 30.04 25.93
C ILE A 10 14.08 31.06 25.49
N ALA A 11 15.31 30.62 25.31
CA ALA A 11 16.37 31.40 24.69
C ALA A 11 16.29 31.30 23.17
N SER A 12 16.06 32.46 22.55
CA SER A 12 16.07 32.63 21.09
C SER A 12 17.52 32.68 20.60
N ALA A 13 17.93 31.74 19.75
CA ALA A 13 19.18 31.80 19.02
C ALA A 13 18.91 32.14 17.55
N ALA A 14 19.32 33.34 17.16
CA ALA A 14 19.35 33.78 15.78
C ALA A 14 20.46 33.03 15.01
N VAL A 15 20.12 32.36 13.93
CA VAL A 15 21.10 31.78 12.99
C VAL A 15 21.19 32.66 11.76
N LEU A 16 22.38 33.21 11.60
CA LEU A 16 22.86 34.08 10.54
C LEU A 16 22.89 33.31 9.18
N GLY A 17 22.32 33.93 8.16
CA GLY A 17 22.31 33.41 6.80
C GLY A 17 23.70 33.41 6.16
N MET A 18 24.08 32.30 5.56
CA MET A 18 25.22 32.18 4.65
C MET A 18 24.70 31.86 3.25
N ALA A 19 24.74 32.88 2.40
CA ALA A 19 24.48 32.71 0.96
C ALA A 19 25.73 32.10 0.32
N LEU A 20 25.59 30.89 -0.25
CA LEU A 20 26.60 30.29 -1.10
C LEU A 20 26.23 30.56 -2.56
N SER A 21 27.04 31.37 -3.21
CA SER A 21 27.01 31.67 -4.63
C SER A 21 27.47 30.44 -5.47
N LEU A 22 26.67 30.06 -6.45
CA LEU A 22 27.02 29.08 -7.44
C LEU A 22 27.86 29.72 -8.55
N PRO A 23 28.93 29.08 -9.07
CA PRO A 23 29.63 29.57 -10.24
C PRO A 23 28.84 29.25 -11.52
N ALA A 24 28.77 30.28 -12.37
CA ALA A 24 28.29 30.19 -13.73
C ALA A 24 29.22 29.29 -14.57
N TYR A 25 28.65 28.25 -15.20
CA TYR A 25 29.38 27.49 -16.22
C TYR A 25 29.13 28.11 -17.59
N ALA A 26 30.23 28.52 -18.20
CA ALA A 26 30.28 29.27 -19.46
C ALA A 26 29.78 28.45 -20.66
N GLN A 27 29.00 29.13 -21.49
CA GLN A 27 28.67 28.73 -22.86
C GLN A 27 29.94 28.83 -23.74
N THR A 28 30.20 27.81 -24.53
CA THR A 28 31.06 27.93 -25.72
C THR A 28 30.32 27.45 -26.97
N ASN A 29 30.02 28.45 -27.76
CA ASN A 29 29.96 28.59 -29.21
C ASN A 29 29.94 27.37 -30.12
N SER A 30 28.87 27.35 -30.90
CA SER A 30 28.82 27.42 -32.40
C SER A 30 29.93 26.73 -33.19
N GLU A 31 29.51 25.83 -34.04
CA GLU A 31 29.86 25.95 -35.47
C GLU A 31 28.82 25.22 -36.34
N SER A 32 28.41 25.96 -37.36
CA SER A 32 27.48 25.58 -38.40
C SER A 32 28.14 24.65 -39.39
N LEU A 33 27.48 23.62 -39.84
CA LEU A 33 27.60 23.11 -41.22
C LEU A 33 26.25 22.56 -41.67
N GLY A 34 25.84 23.10 -42.79
CA GLY A 34 24.57 23.06 -43.42
C GLY A 34 24.14 21.73 -44.09
N PRO A 35 23.21 21.82 -45.05
CA PRO A 35 22.03 20.96 -45.09
C PRO A 35 22.19 19.82 -46.11
N ALA A 36 21.67 18.70 -45.81
CA ALA A 36 21.09 17.73 -46.75
C ALA A 36 20.79 16.43 -46.00
N PHE A 37 19.51 16.16 -45.83
CA PHE A 37 18.96 14.85 -46.24
C PHE A 37 17.46 14.95 -46.05
N ALA A 38 16.82 14.90 -47.21
CA ALA A 38 15.37 14.90 -47.37
C ALA A 38 14.70 13.67 -46.73
N ASN A 39 13.53 13.89 -46.22
CA ASN A 39 12.38 12.99 -46.21
C ASN A 39 12.63 11.51 -46.01
N LEU A 40 12.38 11.05 -44.80
CA LEU A 40 11.73 9.77 -44.57
C LEU A 40 10.59 10.02 -43.57
N GLU A 41 9.41 10.15 -44.14
CA GLU A 41 8.15 9.97 -43.39
C GLU A 41 8.18 8.56 -42.80
N GLN A 42 8.63 8.44 -41.57
CA GLN A 42 8.39 7.26 -40.78
C GLN A 42 7.10 7.49 -40.03
N LYS A 43 6.03 7.03 -40.66
CA LYS A 43 4.74 6.76 -40.04
C LYS A 43 5.00 5.93 -38.78
N ALA A 44 5.01 6.60 -37.64
CA ALA A 44 4.96 5.94 -36.35
C ALA A 44 3.56 5.35 -36.21
N ASP A 45 3.41 4.08 -36.55
CA ASP A 45 2.32 3.26 -36.06
C ASP A 45 2.46 3.23 -34.54
N THR A 46 1.70 4.09 -33.89
CA THR A 46 1.40 3.97 -32.47
C THR A 46 0.59 2.67 -32.32
N GLN A 47 1.25 1.56 -32.14
CA GLN A 47 0.63 0.39 -31.54
C GLN A 47 0.36 0.76 -30.08
N GLU A 48 -0.81 1.33 -29.89
CA GLU A 48 -1.51 1.31 -28.63
C GLU A 48 -1.68 -0.17 -28.28
N SER A 49 -0.76 -0.67 -27.43
CA SER A 49 -0.94 -1.97 -26.80
C SER A 49 -2.09 -1.82 -25.82
N ASP A 50 -3.29 -2.02 -26.35
CA ASP A 50 -4.50 -2.25 -25.59
C ASP A 50 -4.29 -3.59 -24.83
N SER A 51 -3.55 -3.51 -23.73
CA SER A 51 -3.59 -4.55 -22.71
C SER A 51 -4.96 -4.45 -22.07
N VAL A 52 -5.92 -5.15 -22.68
CA VAL A 52 -7.22 -5.43 -22.07
C VAL A 52 -6.92 -6.26 -20.82
N LEU A 53 -6.56 -5.55 -19.73
CA LEU A 53 -6.60 -6.10 -18.39
C LEU A 53 -8.07 -6.40 -18.13
N SER A 54 -8.46 -7.64 -18.34
CA SER A 54 -9.81 -8.12 -18.03
C SER A 54 -10.03 -7.90 -16.54
N LYS A 55 -10.64 -6.75 -16.18
CA LYS A 55 -11.01 -6.47 -14.80
C LYS A 55 -12.07 -7.48 -14.42
N THR A 56 -11.68 -8.51 -13.69
CA THR A 56 -12.63 -9.48 -13.12
C THR A 56 -13.57 -8.72 -12.20
N THR A 57 -14.84 -8.66 -12.58
CA THR A 57 -15.89 -8.03 -11.76
C THR A 57 -16.48 -9.14 -10.89
N TYR A 58 -16.38 -8.97 -9.57
CA TYR A 58 -16.99 -9.86 -8.59
C TYR A 58 -18.33 -9.30 -8.14
N THR A 59 -19.26 -10.18 -7.76
CA THR A 59 -20.53 -9.87 -7.13
C THR A 59 -20.59 -10.50 -5.73
N LYS A 60 -21.35 -9.85 -4.82
CA LYS A 60 -21.60 -10.43 -3.48
C LYS A 60 -22.49 -11.64 -3.63
N GLY A 61 -21.95 -12.82 -3.37
CA GLY A 61 -22.65 -14.09 -3.36
C GLY A 61 -23.22 -14.43 -1.99
N LYS A 62 -23.08 -15.69 -1.59
CA LYS A 62 -23.61 -16.19 -0.31
C LYS A 62 -22.96 -15.48 0.89
N SER A 63 -23.77 -15.06 1.88
CA SER A 63 -23.27 -14.63 3.19
C SER A 63 -22.62 -15.80 3.92
N LEU A 64 -21.42 -15.59 4.44
CA LEU A 64 -20.66 -16.52 5.26
C LEU A 64 -20.89 -16.25 6.76
N GLY A 65 -21.63 -15.20 7.09
CA GLY A 65 -21.92 -14.77 8.46
C GLY A 65 -21.07 -13.59 8.90
N VAL A 66 -21.13 -13.31 10.20
CA VAL A 66 -20.38 -12.22 10.84
C VAL A 66 -19.03 -12.74 11.30
N PHE A 67 -17.98 -12.00 10.95
CA PHE A 67 -16.62 -12.23 11.38
C PHE A 67 -16.11 -11.04 12.18
N THR A 68 -15.26 -11.30 13.16
CA THR A 68 -14.45 -10.25 13.77
C THR A 68 -13.28 -9.95 12.83
N THR A 69 -13.07 -8.68 12.50
CA THR A 69 -11.93 -8.26 11.69
C THR A 69 -10.95 -7.46 12.53
N SER A 70 -9.65 -7.70 12.33
CA SER A 70 -8.52 -6.94 12.87
C SER A 70 -7.62 -6.47 11.73
N GLY A 71 -6.55 -5.75 12.06
CA GLY A 71 -5.61 -5.26 11.06
C GLY A 71 -4.16 -5.61 11.38
N TYR A 72 -3.37 -5.98 10.37
CA TYR A 72 -1.93 -6.20 10.47
C TYR A 72 -1.17 -5.54 9.34
N CYS A 73 0.16 -5.42 9.47
CA CYS A 73 1.05 -4.87 8.43
C CYS A 73 2.38 -5.63 8.42
N ALA A 74 3.24 -5.33 7.46
CA ALA A 74 4.54 -5.98 7.29
C ALA A 74 5.63 -5.51 8.29
N CYS A 75 5.27 -4.74 9.33
CA CYS A 75 6.26 -4.30 10.32
C CYS A 75 6.64 -5.44 11.28
N SER A 76 7.79 -5.27 11.97
CA SER A 76 8.30 -6.28 12.91
C SER A 76 7.38 -6.56 14.09
N SER A 77 6.51 -5.63 14.47
CA SER A 77 5.55 -5.80 15.56
C SER A 77 4.35 -6.67 15.15
N CYS A 78 3.92 -6.61 13.89
CA CYS A 78 2.79 -7.37 13.36
C CYS A 78 3.24 -8.72 12.76
N SER A 79 4.25 -8.70 11.88
CA SER A 79 4.64 -9.85 11.08
C SER A 79 6.02 -10.43 11.45
N GLY A 80 6.69 -9.84 12.46
CA GLY A 80 8.02 -10.27 12.87
C GLY A 80 9.03 -10.08 11.73
N THR A 81 9.63 -11.18 11.27
CA THR A 81 10.57 -11.20 10.14
C THR A 81 9.95 -11.69 8.83
N ASN A 82 8.65 -12.01 8.84
CA ASN A 82 7.97 -12.52 7.66
C ASN A 82 7.72 -11.40 6.66
N THR A 83 8.13 -11.63 5.42
CA THR A 83 7.93 -10.71 4.30
C THR A 83 6.96 -11.26 3.26
N LEU A 84 6.61 -12.52 3.38
CA LEU A 84 5.66 -13.22 2.51
C LEU A 84 4.52 -13.79 3.33
N THR A 85 3.37 -13.90 2.71
CA THR A 85 2.19 -14.61 3.22
C THR A 85 2.43 -16.11 3.29
N TYR A 86 1.54 -16.84 3.92
CA TYR A 86 1.59 -18.30 3.95
C TYR A 86 1.46 -18.93 2.55
N SER A 87 0.75 -18.29 1.61
CA SER A 87 0.69 -18.70 0.20
C SER A 87 1.95 -18.40 -0.60
N GLY A 88 2.92 -17.66 -0.03
CA GLY A 88 4.17 -17.26 -0.69
C GLY A 88 4.09 -15.98 -1.50
N THR A 89 2.98 -15.24 -1.42
CA THR A 89 2.84 -13.92 -2.07
C THR A 89 3.36 -12.79 -1.18
N VAL A 90 3.65 -11.63 -1.77
CA VAL A 90 3.87 -10.38 -1.02
C VAL A 90 2.50 -9.82 -0.66
N PRO A 91 2.20 -9.60 0.64
CA PRO A 91 0.90 -9.09 1.04
C PRO A 91 0.62 -7.69 0.50
N GLN A 92 -0.61 -7.43 0.11
CA GLN A 92 -1.05 -6.17 -0.49
C GLN A 92 -2.29 -5.65 0.25
N ALA A 93 -2.32 -4.33 0.50
CA ALA A 93 -3.50 -3.66 1.04
C ALA A 93 -4.68 -3.77 0.04
N ASP A 94 -5.89 -3.78 0.57
CA ASP A 94 -7.14 -3.97 -0.17
C ASP A 94 -7.24 -5.30 -0.96
N GLN A 95 -6.38 -6.27 -0.65
CA GLN A 95 -6.34 -7.57 -1.29
C GLN A 95 -6.13 -8.71 -0.30
N THR A 96 -5.10 -8.64 0.53
CA THR A 96 -4.64 -9.78 1.35
C THR A 96 -5.34 -9.83 2.69
N ILE A 97 -5.82 -11.00 3.05
CA ILE A 97 -6.28 -11.30 4.42
C ILE A 97 -5.66 -12.60 4.93
N SER A 98 -5.46 -12.65 6.27
CA SER A 98 -5.24 -13.89 7.02
C SER A 98 -6.59 -14.43 7.52
N ALA A 99 -6.76 -15.75 7.50
CA ALA A 99 -7.94 -16.41 8.03
C ALA A 99 -7.58 -17.80 8.59
N ASP A 100 -8.52 -18.37 9.33
CA ASP A 100 -8.50 -19.80 9.64
C ASP A 100 -8.75 -20.60 8.36
N LEU A 101 -7.74 -21.32 7.89
CA LEU A 101 -7.80 -22.05 6.62
C LEU A 101 -8.76 -23.24 6.65
N THR A 102 -9.25 -23.65 7.82
CA THR A 102 -10.31 -24.66 7.97
C THR A 102 -11.70 -24.06 7.72
N VAL A 103 -11.84 -22.75 7.88
CA VAL A 103 -13.08 -21.98 7.65
C VAL A 103 -13.07 -21.33 6.27
N LEU A 104 -11.97 -20.66 5.93
CA LEU A 104 -11.74 -19.98 4.64
C LEU A 104 -10.41 -20.45 4.04
N PRO A 105 -10.43 -21.47 3.15
CA PRO A 105 -9.22 -21.98 2.51
C PRO A 105 -8.46 -20.93 1.70
N LEU A 106 -7.14 -21.13 1.51
CA LEU A 106 -6.32 -20.26 0.64
C LEU A 106 -6.94 -20.07 -0.74
N GLY A 107 -6.87 -18.85 -1.25
CA GLY A 107 -7.41 -18.44 -2.52
C GLY A 107 -8.90 -18.11 -2.51
N THR A 108 -9.61 -18.35 -1.39
CA THR A 108 -11.00 -17.91 -1.23
C THR A 108 -11.07 -16.41 -1.36
N LYS A 109 -12.02 -15.93 -2.19
CA LYS A 109 -12.29 -14.50 -2.34
C LYS A 109 -13.56 -14.14 -1.62
N VAL A 110 -13.50 -13.07 -0.82
CA VAL A 110 -14.62 -12.61 -0.01
C VAL A 110 -14.78 -11.10 -0.10
N PHE A 111 -16.02 -10.63 -0.03
CA PHE A 111 -16.32 -9.23 0.26
C PHE A 111 -16.33 -8.99 1.76
N ILE A 112 -15.60 -7.96 2.18
CA ILE A 112 -15.70 -7.33 3.49
C ILE A 112 -15.97 -5.85 3.21
N GLY A 113 -17.16 -5.37 3.59
CA GLY A 113 -17.64 -4.09 3.07
C GLY A 113 -17.81 -4.16 1.54
N ASP A 114 -17.17 -3.24 0.82
CA ASP A 114 -17.22 -3.17 -0.65
C ASP A 114 -15.92 -3.60 -1.33
N ILE A 115 -14.96 -4.12 -0.55
CA ILE A 115 -13.66 -4.56 -1.05
C ILE A 115 -13.65 -6.09 -1.17
N VAL A 116 -13.05 -6.60 -2.26
CA VAL A 116 -12.81 -8.03 -2.46
C VAL A 116 -11.42 -8.37 -1.96
N TYR A 117 -11.37 -9.18 -0.92
CA TYR A 117 -10.15 -9.71 -0.35
C TYR A 117 -9.90 -11.14 -0.81
N THR A 118 -8.65 -11.56 -0.80
CA THR A 118 -8.22 -12.94 -1.06
C THR A 118 -7.55 -13.49 0.20
N VAL A 119 -7.92 -14.69 0.61
CA VAL A 119 -7.23 -15.42 1.67
C VAL A 119 -5.87 -15.87 1.14
N GLU A 120 -4.83 -15.21 1.56
CA GLU A 120 -3.44 -15.49 1.14
C GLU A 120 -2.57 -15.87 2.33
N ASP A 121 -3.03 -15.61 3.55
CA ASP A 121 -2.24 -15.78 4.75
C ASP A 121 -2.98 -16.53 5.85
N MET A 122 -2.23 -16.94 6.86
CA MET A 122 -2.73 -17.46 8.13
C MET A 122 -1.89 -16.88 9.28
N GLY A 123 -2.51 -16.65 10.41
CA GLY A 123 -1.85 -16.17 11.61
C GLY A 123 -2.07 -17.11 12.78
N SER A 124 -1.09 -17.24 13.69
CA SER A 124 -1.19 -18.10 14.87
C SER A 124 -2.30 -17.70 15.87
N GLY A 125 -2.85 -16.50 15.72
CA GLY A 125 -3.98 -16.00 16.51
C GLY A 125 -5.25 -15.78 15.71
N VAL A 126 -5.30 -16.24 14.46
CA VAL A 126 -6.43 -16.05 13.52
C VAL A 126 -7.19 -17.37 13.43
N ASP A 127 -8.14 -17.57 14.35
CA ASP A 127 -8.90 -18.81 14.47
C ASP A 127 -10.41 -18.58 14.30
N GLY A 128 -11.10 -19.55 13.72
CA GLY A 128 -12.55 -19.54 13.55
C GLY A 128 -13.04 -18.36 12.70
N ASN A 129 -13.98 -17.57 13.23
CA ASN A 129 -14.55 -16.41 12.55
C ASN A 129 -13.75 -15.11 12.80
N LEU A 130 -12.42 -15.20 12.91
CA LEU A 130 -11.52 -14.05 12.92
C LEU A 130 -10.82 -13.91 11.56
N ILE A 131 -10.76 -12.69 11.06
CA ILE A 131 -10.03 -12.31 9.86
C ILE A 131 -9.08 -11.19 10.22
N ASP A 132 -7.82 -11.27 9.77
CA ASP A 132 -6.84 -10.19 9.92
C ASP A 132 -6.54 -9.58 8.55
N ILE A 133 -6.85 -8.30 8.39
CA ILE A 133 -6.77 -7.57 7.12
C ILE A 133 -5.41 -6.92 7.01
N PHE A 134 -4.72 -7.11 5.87
CA PHE A 134 -3.44 -6.47 5.63
C PHE A 134 -3.59 -4.99 5.27
N TYR A 135 -2.81 -4.16 5.95
CA TYR A 135 -2.69 -2.72 5.71
C TYR A 135 -1.25 -2.36 5.32
N ALA A 136 -1.10 -1.33 4.48
CA ALA A 136 0.20 -0.86 4.04
C ALA A 136 1.03 -0.25 5.18
N THR A 137 0.37 0.33 6.20
CA THR A 137 1.04 0.96 7.35
C THR A 137 0.56 0.39 8.68
N HIS A 138 1.41 0.51 9.71
CA HIS A 138 1.04 0.12 11.08
C HIS A 138 -0.08 0.99 11.64
N GLU A 139 -0.09 2.27 11.28
CA GLU A 139 -1.11 3.22 11.72
C GLU A 139 -2.49 2.84 11.21
N ASP A 140 -2.61 2.47 9.92
CA ASP A 140 -3.88 2.05 9.34
C ASP A 140 -4.37 0.74 9.96
N ALA A 141 -3.46 -0.23 10.16
CA ALA A 141 -3.77 -1.48 10.85
C ALA A 141 -4.27 -1.24 12.28
N TRP A 142 -3.62 -0.33 13.01
CA TRP A 142 -4.02 0.04 14.37
C TRP A 142 -5.36 0.77 14.41
N ASN A 143 -5.59 1.68 13.46
CA ASN A 143 -6.83 2.45 13.35
C ASN A 143 -8.03 1.59 12.96
N HIS A 144 -7.81 0.46 12.28
CA HIS A 144 -8.87 -0.50 12.00
C HIS A 144 -9.48 -1.05 13.32
N GLY A 145 -8.64 -1.37 14.28
CA GLY A 145 -9.05 -1.94 15.56
C GLY A 145 -9.72 -3.31 15.40
N LEU A 146 -10.74 -3.57 16.23
CA LEU A 146 -11.58 -4.77 16.12
C LEU A 146 -12.99 -4.35 15.68
N GLN A 147 -13.50 -4.97 14.62
CA GLN A 147 -14.81 -4.70 14.07
C GLN A 147 -15.55 -6.01 13.80
N GLU A 148 -16.88 -5.98 13.93
CA GLU A 148 -17.75 -7.07 13.45
C GLU A 148 -18.28 -6.70 12.07
N GLN A 149 -18.03 -7.53 11.08
CA GLN A 149 -18.44 -7.30 9.70
C GLN A 149 -19.07 -8.55 9.10
N GLU A 150 -20.14 -8.37 8.33
CA GLU A 150 -20.69 -9.46 7.53
C GLU A 150 -19.83 -9.72 6.32
N VAL A 151 -19.47 -10.97 6.12
CA VAL A 151 -18.58 -11.43 5.05
C VAL A 151 -19.39 -12.21 4.02
N PHE A 152 -19.16 -11.92 2.73
CA PHE A 152 -19.83 -12.58 1.62
C PHE A 152 -18.82 -13.27 0.71
N LEU A 153 -19.17 -14.42 0.15
CA LEU A 153 -18.38 -15.02 -0.90
C LEU A 153 -18.36 -14.09 -2.13
N ALA A 154 -17.19 -13.94 -2.76
CA ALA A 154 -17.09 -13.22 -4.03
C ALA A 154 -17.23 -14.21 -5.21
N GLU A 155 -18.21 -13.94 -6.06
CA GLU A 155 -18.60 -14.78 -7.22
C GLU A 155 -18.48 -14.03 -8.55
#